data_f7b81e3a7b04cdece192d184da386433
#
_entry.id   f7b81e3a7b04cdece192d184da386433
#
_cell.length_a   1.000
_cell.length_b   1.000
_cell.length_c   1.000
_cell.angle_alpha   90.00
_cell.angle_beta   90.00
_cell.angle_gamma   90.00
#
_symmetry.space_group_name_H-M   'P 1'
#
loop_
_entity.id
_entity.type
_entity.pdbx_description
1 polymer ?
#
loop_
_entity_poly.entity_id
_entity_poly.type
_entity_poly.pdbx_seq_one_letter_code
_entity_poly.pdbx_strand_id
1 'polypeptide(L)'
;IFMMSMVLHYKLVDQINESNQYIRHLVDVKTKSDSLNLVLTNNLTRSLSKEELKEVDVQVLKGVVYISLADNMLYKSGSYEINDRAAETLSKIAKIITDYKDYDVLIEGNTDDVPILRENIRNNWDLSCLRASSVVQYLQTKFGVDPKRLTAGGRGEYNPIASNSTAVGKQRNRRTQIIITPKLDEFMELIGQAPEE
;
A
#
# COMPACT_ATOMS: atom_id res chain seq x y z
N ILE A 1 -6.89 -56.65 -9.28
CA ILE A 1 -7.37 -55.49 -10.04
C ILE A 1 -8.39 -54.71 -9.21
N PHE A 2 -9.42 -55.31 -8.62
CA PHE A 2 -10.48 -54.63 -7.87
C PHE A 2 -9.96 -53.93 -6.61
N MET A 3 -9.09 -54.55 -5.81
CA MET A 3 -8.46 -53.97 -4.62
C MET A 3 -7.57 -52.75 -4.95
N MET A 4 -6.82 -52.81 -6.05
CA MET A 4 -5.94 -51.74 -6.48
C MET A 4 -6.75 -50.53 -6.96
N SER A 5 -7.90 -50.74 -7.65
CA SER A 5 -8.84 -49.70 -8.01
C SER A 5 -9.47 -49.02 -6.80
N MET A 6 -9.80 -49.78 -5.76
CA MET A 6 -10.38 -49.25 -4.53
C MET A 6 -9.37 -48.40 -3.73
N VAL A 7 -8.13 -48.83 -3.62
CA VAL A 7 -7.05 -48.06 -2.97
C VAL A 7 -6.78 -46.74 -3.72
N LEU A 8 -6.75 -46.79 -5.05
CA LEU A 8 -6.57 -45.60 -5.87
C LEU A 8 -7.74 -44.61 -5.68
N HIS A 9 -8.98 -45.13 -5.61
CA HIS A 9 -10.16 -44.30 -5.36
C HIS A 9 -10.10 -43.61 -3.99
N TYR A 10 -9.73 -44.32 -2.91
CA TYR A 10 -9.56 -43.72 -1.59
C TYR A 10 -8.48 -42.62 -1.57
N LYS A 11 -7.32 -42.88 -2.17
CA LYS A 11 -6.27 -41.88 -2.29
C LYS A 11 -6.74 -40.61 -3.04
N LEU A 12 -7.47 -40.81 -4.12
CA LEU A 12 -8.00 -39.68 -4.89
C LEU A 12 -9.03 -38.86 -4.09
N VAL A 13 -9.90 -39.52 -3.33
CA VAL A 13 -10.88 -38.86 -2.45
C VAL A 13 -10.17 -38.12 -1.34
N ASP A 14 -9.11 -38.67 -0.72
CA ASP A 14 -8.33 -37.99 0.30
C ASP A 14 -7.63 -36.72 -0.27
N GLN A 15 -6.99 -36.81 -1.44
CA GLN A 15 -6.37 -35.67 -2.12
C GLN A 15 -7.39 -34.57 -2.46
N ILE A 16 -8.59 -34.96 -2.90
CA ILE A 16 -9.66 -34.01 -3.17
C ILE A 16 -10.12 -33.30 -1.88
N ASN A 17 -10.21 -34.02 -0.76
CA ASN A 17 -10.60 -33.48 0.52
C ASN A 17 -9.55 -32.49 1.06
N GLU A 18 -8.28 -32.86 0.99
CA GLU A 18 -7.15 -31.99 1.37
C GLU A 18 -7.13 -30.72 0.52
N SER A 19 -7.26 -30.87 -0.81
CA SER A 19 -7.33 -29.74 -1.73
C SER A 19 -8.53 -28.80 -1.45
N ASN A 20 -9.70 -29.38 -1.13
CA ASN A 20 -10.87 -28.61 -0.76
C ASN A 20 -10.71 -27.87 0.56
N GLN A 21 -10.03 -28.46 1.55
CA GLN A 21 -9.72 -27.78 2.82
C GLN A 21 -8.78 -26.61 2.58
N TYR A 22 -7.75 -26.79 1.77
CA TYR A 22 -6.82 -25.74 1.39
C TYR A 22 -7.52 -24.58 0.65
N ILE A 23 -8.37 -24.90 -0.33
CA ILE A 23 -9.16 -23.90 -1.06
C ILE A 23 -10.06 -23.12 -0.12
N ARG A 24 -10.76 -23.77 0.81
CA ARG A 24 -11.60 -23.10 1.81
C ARG A 24 -10.79 -22.12 2.66
N HIS A 25 -9.63 -22.56 3.13
CA HIS A 25 -8.75 -21.72 3.92
C HIS A 25 -8.27 -20.47 3.15
N LEU A 26 -7.85 -20.63 1.88
CA LEU A 26 -7.50 -19.49 1.01
C LEU A 26 -8.67 -18.52 0.81
N VAL A 27 -9.89 -19.04 0.63
CA VAL A 27 -11.11 -18.23 0.49
C VAL A 27 -11.39 -17.45 1.77
N ASP A 28 -11.24 -18.08 2.94
CA ASP A 28 -11.47 -17.45 4.24
C ASP A 28 -10.45 -16.33 4.50
N VAL A 29 -9.16 -16.56 4.23
CA VAL A 29 -8.10 -15.55 4.36
C VAL A 29 -8.35 -14.38 3.42
N LYS A 30 -8.69 -14.65 2.16
CA LYS A 30 -9.02 -13.60 1.19
C LYS A 30 -10.23 -12.78 1.63
N THR A 31 -11.31 -13.43 2.07
CA THR A 31 -12.54 -12.75 2.53
C THR A 31 -12.26 -11.88 3.75
N LYS A 32 -11.46 -12.36 4.71
CA LYS A 32 -11.04 -11.59 5.87
C LYS A 32 -10.23 -10.36 5.47
N SER A 33 -9.25 -10.51 4.57
CA SER A 33 -8.45 -9.42 4.04
C SER A 33 -9.31 -8.38 3.31
N ASP A 34 -10.22 -8.81 2.43
CA ASP A 34 -11.12 -7.92 1.68
C ASP A 34 -12.04 -7.13 2.63
N SER A 35 -12.55 -7.77 3.67
CA SER A 35 -13.39 -7.14 4.71
C SER A 35 -12.60 -6.10 5.52
N LEU A 36 -11.38 -6.43 5.94
CA LEU A 36 -10.51 -5.50 6.67
C LEU A 36 -10.14 -4.28 5.81
N ASN A 37 -9.82 -4.47 4.54
CA ASN A 37 -9.52 -3.38 3.62
C ASN A 37 -10.72 -2.44 3.44
N LEU A 38 -11.94 -2.98 3.36
CA LEU A 38 -13.15 -2.18 3.28
C LEU A 38 -13.38 -1.36 4.56
N VAL A 39 -13.20 -1.96 5.72
CA VAL A 39 -13.34 -1.26 7.01
C VAL A 39 -12.28 -0.17 7.16
N LEU A 40 -11.03 -0.46 6.82
CA LEU A 40 -9.92 0.50 6.82
C LEU A 40 -10.23 1.71 5.93
N THR A 41 -10.64 1.44 4.68
CA THR A 41 -10.97 2.48 3.70
C THR A 41 -12.13 3.35 4.16
N ASN A 42 -13.20 2.73 4.68
CA ASN A 42 -14.36 3.45 5.20
C ASN A 42 -14.00 4.32 6.43
N ASN A 43 -13.21 3.79 7.35
CA ASN A 43 -12.79 4.52 8.54
C ASN A 43 -11.91 5.72 8.16
N LEU A 44 -10.97 5.54 7.22
CA LEU A 44 -10.15 6.64 6.72
C LEU A 44 -11.01 7.70 6.03
N THR A 45 -11.82 7.31 5.05
CA THR A 45 -12.65 8.24 4.27
C THR A 45 -13.59 9.05 5.16
N ARG A 46 -14.17 8.43 6.21
CA ARG A 46 -15.03 9.13 7.18
C ARG A 46 -14.27 10.07 8.09
N SER A 47 -12.99 9.84 8.33
CA SER A 47 -12.14 10.71 9.15
C SER A 47 -11.66 11.96 8.43
N LEU A 48 -11.67 11.94 7.08
CA LEU A 48 -11.23 13.05 6.25
C LEU A 48 -12.33 14.10 6.06
N SER A 49 -11.96 15.37 6.10
CA SER A 49 -12.83 16.50 5.77
C SER A 49 -13.11 16.55 4.25
N LYS A 50 -14.11 17.34 3.85
CA LYS A 50 -14.42 17.55 2.43
C LYS A 50 -13.28 18.21 1.66
N GLU A 51 -12.50 19.05 2.33
CA GLU A 51 -11.32 19.71 1.78
C GLU A 51 -10.18 18.71 1.56
N GLU A 52 -9.93 17.85 2.53
CA GLU A 52 -8.91 16.80 2.41
C GLU A 52 -9.27 15.79 1.31
N LEU A 53 -10.54 15.43 1.15
CA LEU A 53 -11.00 14.50 0.09
C LEU A 53 -10.79 15.03 -1.35
N LYS A 54 -10.45 16.31 -1.53
CA LYS A 54 -10.06 16.85 -2.84
C LYS A 54 -8.58 16.56 -3.17
N GLU A 55 -7.77 16.33 -2.16
CA GLU A 55 -6.32 16.15 -2.26
C GLU A 55 -5.86 14.74 -1.85
N VAL A 56 -6.79 13.94 -1.31
CA VAL A 56 -6.57 12.54 -0.88
C VAL A 56 -7.52 11.62 -1.63
N ASP A 57 -6.96 10.66 -2.35
CA ASP A 57 -7.71 9.60 -3.02
C ASP A 57 -7.40 8.25 -2.37
N VAL A 58 -8.44 7.50 -2.02
CA VAL A 58 -8.31 6.19 -1.34
C VAL A 58 -8.93 5.11 -2.21
N GLN A 59 -8.14 4.14 -2.62
CA GLN A 59 -8.56 3.03 -3.49
C GLN A 59 -8.13 1.68 -2.92
N VAL A 60 -8.95 0.66 -3.15
CA VAL A 60 -8.59 -0.74 -2.89
C VAL A 60 -8.45 -1.46 -4.22
N LEU A 61 -7.26 -1.93 -4.52
CA LEU A 61 -6.95 -2.67 -5.73
C LEU A 61 -6.27 -4.00 -5.37
N LYS A 62 -6.87 -5.11 -5.74
CA LYS A 62 -6.31 -6.46 -5.54
C LYS A 62 -5.88 -6.76 -4.10
N GLY A 63 -6.67 -6.32 -3.11
CA GLY A 63 -6.38 -6.55 -1.69
C GLY A 63 -5.34 -5.61 -1.07
N VAL A 64 -4.91 -4.58 -1.80
CA VAL A 64 -3.97 -3.55 -1.35
C VAL A 64 -4.69 -2.20 -1.27
N VAL A 65 -4.47 -1.47 -0.19
CA VAL A 65 -5.03 -0.12 -0.03
C VAL A 65 -4.02 0.92 -0.49
N TYR A 66 -4.44 1.78 -1.40
CA TYR A 66 -3.67 2.90 -1.93
C TYR A 66 -4.27 4.21 -1.43
N ILE A 67 -3.48 5.00 -0.72
CA ILE A 67 -3.84 6.36 -0.29
C ILE A 67 -2.94 7.30 -1.06
N SER A 68 -3.48 7.99 -2.05
CA SER A 68 -2.75 8.95 -2.89
C SER A 68 -2.94 10.36 -2.34
N LEU A 69 -1.84 11.03 -2.05
CA LEU A 69 -1.79 12.36 -1.46
C LEU A 69 -1.18 13.33 -2.47
N ALA A 70 -1.86 14.45 -2.73
CA ALA A 70 -1.36 15.47 -3.65
C ALA A 70 -0.08 16.14 -3.10
N ASP A 71 0.86 16.43 -3.98
CA ASP A 71 2.17 17.01 -3.65
C ASP A 71 2.07 18.32 -2.88
N ASN A 72 1.21 19.24 -3.37
CA ASN A 72 0.99 20.54 -2.77
C ASN A 72 0.35 20.50 -1.36
N MET A 73 -0.29 19.38 -1.01
CA MET A 73 -0.79 19.14 0.33
C MET A 73 0.36 18.77 1.28
N LEU A 74 1.27 17.91 0.82
CA LEU A 74 2.31 17.33 1.65
C LEU A 74 3.55 18.22 1.80
N TYR A 75 4.00 18.85 0.72
CA TYR A 75 5.31 19.48 0.67
C TYR A 75 5.25 20.96 0.28
N LYS A 76 6.27 21.70 0.69
CA LYS A 76 6.59 23.00 0.11
C LYS A 76 7.04 22.83 -1.34
N SER A 77 6.75 23.82 -2.20
CA SER A 77 7.06 23.74 -3.64
C SER A 77 8.53 23.42 -3.91
N GLY A 78 8.75 22.35 -4.68
CA GLY A 78 10.09 21.86 -5.05
C GLY A 78 10.94 21.42 -3.87
N SER A 79 10.32 21.05 -2.75
CA SER A 79 10.98 20.55 -1.54
C SER A 79 10.49 19.15 -1.20
N TYR A 80 11.16 18.51 -0.26
CA TYR A 80 10.74 17.30 0.44
C TYR A 80 10.35 17.57 1.89
N GLU A 81 10.37 18.82 2.33
CA GLU A 81 9.94 19.21 3.68
C GLU A 81 8.42 19.15 3.79
N ILE A 82 7.95 18.42 4.82
CA ILE A 82 6.51 18.33 5.13
C ILE A 82 6.00 19.70 5.56
N ASN A 83 4.89 20.14 4.97
CA ASN A 83 4.25 21.38 5.35
C ASN A 83 3.29 21.18 6.55
N ASP A 84 2.98 22.27 7.26
CA ASP A 84 2.14 22.18 8.47
C ASP A 84 0.71 21.70 8.19
N ARG A 85 0.18 21.95 7.00
CA ARG A 85 -1.15 21.48 6.58
C ARG A 85 -1.25 19.96 6.49
N ALA A 86 -0.14 19.29 6.19
CA ALA A 86 -0.11 17.83 6.09
C ALA A 86 -0.27 17.14 7.44
N ALA A 87 0.03 17.81 8.55
CA ALA A 87 0.08 17.20 9.88
C ALA A 87 -1.25 16.56 10.28
N GLU A 88 -2.38 17.22 10.03
CA GLU A 88 -3.69 16.70 10.40
C GLU A 88 -4.05 15.46 9.60
N THR A 89 -3.91 15.50 8.27
CA THR A 89 -4.19 14.37 7.39
C THR A 89 -3.27 13.18 7.68
N LEU A 90 -1.97 13.43 7.87
CA LEU A 90 -1.00 12.38 8.23
C LEU A 90 -1.30 11.78 9.60
N SER A 91 -1.83 12.55 10.57
CA SER A 91 -2.28 12.05 11.88
C SER A 91 -3.41 11.03 11.74
N LYS A 92 -4.41 11.32 10.90
CA LYS A 92 -5.55 10.42 10.63
C LYS A 92 -5.07 9.12 9.97
N ILE A 93 -4.16 9.23 9.00
CA ILE A 93 -3.57 8.08 8.33
C ILE A 93 -2.71 7.25 9.30
N ALA A 94 -1.89 7.91 10.12
CA ALA A 94 -1.05 7.25 11.13
C ALA A 94 -1.87 6.46 12.13
N LYS A 95 -3.03 6.99 12.56
CA LYS A 95 -3.96 6.28 13.43
C LYS A 95 -4.44 4.98 12.78
N ILE A 96 -4.88 5.04 11.53
CA ILE A 96 -5.28 3.86 10.78
C ILE A 96 -4.13 2.84 10.68
N ILE A 97 -2.93 3.27 10.30
CA ILE A 97 -1.76 2.40 10.22
C ILE A 97 -1.47 1.73 11.58
N THR A 98 -1.65 2.46 12.68
CA THR A 98 -1.40 1.94 14.04
C THR A 98 -2.47 0.95 14.48
N ASP A 99 -3.73 1.19 14.11
CA ASP A 99 -4.85 0.30 14.45
C ASP A 99 -4.77 -1.05 13.68
N TYR A 100 -4.15 -1.06 12.49
CA TYR A 100 -4.00 -2.24 11.63
C TYR A 100 -2.54 -2.74 11.61
N LYS A 101 -2.14 -3.49 12.66
CA LYS A 101 -0.74 -3.90 12.90
C LYS A 101 -0.19 -4.95 11.93
N ASP A 102 -1.07 -5.74 11.33
CA ASP A 102 -0.71 -6.88 10.47
C ASP A 102 -0.49 -6.47 8.99
N TYR A 103 -0.23 -5.19 8.77
CA TYR A 103 0.04 -4.63 7.45
C TYR A 103 1.39 -3.94 7.41
N ASP A 104 2.09 -4.12 6.29
CA ASP A 104 3.26 -3.33 5.92
C ASP A 104 2.85 -2.08 5.14
N VAL A 105 3.67 -1.04 5.24
CA VAL A 105 3.38 0.27 4.67
C VAL A 105 4.55 0.73 3.81
N LEU A 106 4.32 0.82 2.51
CA LEU A 106 5.25 1.42 1.56
C LEU A 106 4.80 2.85 1.27
N ILE A 107 5.68 3.81 1.51
CA ILE A 107 5.51 5.19 1.07
C ILE A 107 6.25 5.36 -0.25
N GLU A 108 5.52 5.69 -1.32
CA GLU A 108 6.04 5.82 -2.67
C GLU A 108 5.90 7.24 -3.19
N GLY A 109 7.02 7.91 -3.47
CA GLY A 109 7.06 9.23 -4.09
C GLY A 109 7.01 9.14 -5.62
N ASN A 110 6.23 10.03 -6.25
CA ASN A 110 6.12 10.16 -7.71
C ASN A 110 6.22 11.64 -8.10
N THR A 111 6.83 11.91 -9.24
CA THR A 111 6.96 13.26 -9.82
C THR A 111 6.25 13.33 -11.18
N ASP A 112 6.15 14.54 -11.72
CA ASP A 112 5.93 14.73 -13.16
C ASP A 112 7.26 14.60 -13.93
N ASP A 113 7.23 14.88 -15.24
CA ASP A 113 8.39 14.80 -16.14
C ASP A 113 9.22 16.09 -16.17
N VAL A 114 8.93 17.08 -15.33
CA VAL A 114 9.73 18.31 -15.28
C VAL A 114 11.03 18.02 -14.53
N PRO A 115 12.19 18.19 -15.19
CA PRO A 115 13.47 17.96 -14.54
C PRO A 115 13.67 18.88 -13.34
N ILE A 116 14.18 18.31 -12.25
CA ILE A 116 14.59 19.09 -11.08
C ILE A 116 16.11 18.97 -10.90
N LEU A 117 16.75 20.10 -10.61
CA LEU A 117 18.15 20.16 -10.19
C LEU A 117 18.26 21.23 -9.11
N ARG A 118 18.59 20.82 -7.92
CA ARG A 118 18.82 21.69 -6.75
C ARG A 118 20.00 21.13 -5.94
N GLU A 119 20.47 21.92 -5.00
CA GLU A 119 21.44 21.42 -4.01
C GLU A 119 20.90 20.16 -3.33
N ASN A 120 21.68 19.09 -3.35
CA ASN A 120 21.34 17.75 -2.81
C ASN A 120 20.17 17.01 -3.49
N ILE A 121 19.68 17.49 -4.66
CA ILE A 121 18.65 16.84 -5.47
C ILE A 121 19.10 16.85 -6.92
N ARG A 122 19.62 15.74 -7.42
CA ARG A 122 20.20 15.62 -8.77
C ARG A 122 19.15 15.46 -9.86
N ASN A 123 18.03 14.81 -9.54
CA ASN A 123 17.00 14.42 -10.50
C ASN A 123 15.69 14.02 -9.79
N ASN A 124 14.68 13.62 -10.57
CA ASN A 124 13.36 13.20 -10.06
C ASN A 124 13.42 11.91 -9.23
N TRP A 125 14.42 11.03 -9.42
CA TRP A 125 14.62 9.88 -8.52
C TRP A 125 14.98 10.33 -7.12
N ASP A 126 15.96 11.22 -6.98
CA ASP A 126 16.34 11.76 -5.67
C ASP A 126 15.16 12.46 -4.98
N LEU A 127 14.44 13.33 -5.70
CA LEU A 127 13.30 14.05 -5.15
C LEU A 127 12.22 13.10 -4.64
N SER A 128 11.85 12.11 -5.44
CA SER A 128 10.79 11.16 -5.08
C SER A 128 11.16 10.30 -3.87
N CYS A 129 12.42 9.84 -3.79
CA CYS A 129 12.92 9.08 -2.64
C CYS A 129 12.98 9.94 -1.36
N LEU A 130 13.49 11.17 -1.46
CA LEU A 130 13.58 12.10 -0.32
C LEU A 130 12.18 12.45 0.22
N ARG A 131 11.21 12.66 -0.64
CA ARG A 131 9.82 12.91 -0.27
C ARG A 131 9.19 11.74 0.47
N ALA A 132 9.36 10.54 -0.05
CA ALA A 132 8.89 9.33 0.62
C ALA A 132 9.56 9.15 1.99
N SER A 133 10.87 9.36 2.08
CA SER A 133 11.63 9.31 3.33
C SER A 133 11.14 10.33 4.36
N SER A 134 10.80 11.56 3.92
CA SER A 134 10.26 12.59 4.83
C SER A 134 8.94 12.18 5.45
N VAL A 135 8.04 11.54 4.68
CA VAL A 135 6.77 11.03 5.21
C VAL A 135 7.02 9.87 6.19
N VAL A 136 7.92 8.92 5.86
CA VAL A 136 8.30 7.82 6.77
C VAL A 136 8.80 8.37 8.10
N GLN A 137 9.75 9.30 8.07
CA GLN A 137 10.29 9.93 9.26
C GLN A 137 9.22 10.68 10.07
N TYR A 138 8.31 11.34 9.38
CA TYR A 138 7.21 12.06 10.02
C TYR A 138 6.24 11.12 10.73
N LEU A 139 5.83 10.03 10.08
CA LEU A 139 4.98 8.99 10.67
C LEU A 139 5.63 8.34 11.89
N GLN A 140 6.92 8.04 11.80
CA GLN A 140 7.69 7.46 12.90
C GLN A 140 7.83 8.43 14.07
N THR A 141 8.34 9.65 13.80
CA THR A 141 8.79 10.56 14.87
C THR A 141 7.64 11.34 15.52
N LYS A 142 6.60 11.68 14.76
CA LYS A 142 5.46 12.46 15.25
C LYS A 142 4.30 11.60 15.73
N PHE A 143 4.10 10.42 15.14
CA PHE A 143 2.95 9.59 15.45
C PHE A 143 3.32 8.20 16.00
N GLY A 144 4.61 7.89 16.14
CA GLY A 144 5.06 6.65 16.77
C GLY A 144 4.74 5.37 15.96
N VAL A 145 4.56 5.49 14.65
CA VAL A 145 4.38 4.31 13.80
C VAL A 145 5.64 3.46 13.83
N ASP A 146 5.48 2.14 14.01
CA ASP A 146 6.60 1.19 14.08
C ASP A 146 7.44 1.24 12.79
N PRO A 147 8.72 1.65 12.86
CA PRO A 147 9.59 1.76 11.69
C PRO A 147 9.85 0.44 10.97
N LYS A 148 9.72 -0.71 11.66
CA LYS A 148 9.87 -2.03 11.03
C LYS A 148 8.84 -2.30 9.94
N ARG A 149 7.72 -1.59 9.99
CA ARG A 149 6.62 -1.70 9.03
C ARG A 149 6.71 -0.67 7.90
N LEU A 150 7.61 0.30 7.99
CA LEU A 150 7.69 1.43 7.07
C LEU A 150 8.80 1.24 6.05
N THR A 151 8.46 1.41 4.78
CA THR A 151 9.43 1.44 3.67
C THR A 151 9.24 2.73 2.88
N ALA A 152 10.34 3.39 2.50
CA ALA A 152 10.35 4.53 1.60
C ALA A 152 10.86 4.13 0.23
N GLY A 153 10.15 4.49 -0.82
CA GLY A 153 10.53 4.27 -2.22
C GLY A 153 10.25 5.47 -3.11
N GLY A 154 10.96 5.57 -4.23
CA GLY A 154 10.72 6.61 -5.23
C GLY A 154 10.59 6.00 -6.62
N ARG A 155 9.69 6.55 -7.43
CA ARG A 155 9.47 6.17 -8.83
C ARG A 155 9.94 7.22 -9.83
N GLY A 156 10.37 8.40 -9.34
CA GLY A 156 10.66 9.53 -10.22
C GLY A 156 9.44 9.88 -11.07
N GLU A 157 9.66 10.12 -12.35
CA GLU A 157 8.64 10.44 -13.36
C GLU A 157 8.07 9.21 -14.09
N TYR A 158 8.53 8.00 -13.75
CA TYR A 158 8.30 6.78 -14.54
C TYR A 158 7.03 6.00 -14.17
N ASN A 159 6.18 6.57 -13.30
CA ASN A 159 4.90 5.99 -12.94
C ASN A 159 3.75 7.01 -13.11
N PRO A 160 3.54 7.59 -14.31
CA PRO A 160 2.50 8.58 -14.53
C PRO A 160 1.11 7.95 -14.50
N ILE A 161 0.14 8.64 -13.87
CA ILE A 161 -1.29 8.27 -13.88
C ILE A 161 -2.11 9.18 -14.79
N ALA A 162 -1.48 10.21 -15.34
CA ALA A 162 -2.09 11.15 -16.28
C ALA A 162 -1.03 11.64 -17.28
N SER A 163 -1.48 12.27 -18.38
CA SER A 163 -0.57 12.81 -19.37
C SER A 163 0.26 13.98 -18.83
N ASN A 164 1.58 13.93 -18.97
CA ASN A 164 2.49 15.02 -18.65
C ASN A 164 2.42 16.19 -19.67
N SER A 165 1.64 16.07 -20.74
CA SER A 165 1.46 17.16 -21.71
C SER A 165 0.56 18.30 -21.18
N THR A 166 -0.17 18.08 -20.08
CA THR A 166 -1.09 19.07 -19.49
C THR A 166 -0.69 19.43 -18.07
N ALA A 167 -0.95 20.67 -17.66
CA ALA A 167 -0.70 21.12 -16.29
C ALA A 167 -1.46 20.28 -15.25
N VAL A 168 -2.72 19.94 -15.55
CA VAL A 168 -3.56 19.08 -14.68
C VAL A 168 -2.99 17.69 -14.57
N GLY A 169 -2.54 17.11 -15.69
CA GLY A 169 -1.93 15.78 -15.68
C GLY A 169 -0.62 15.75 -14.88
N LYS A 170 0.25 16.74 -15.05
CA LYS A 170 1.47 16.91 -14.24
C LYS A 170 1.14 17.02 -12.74
N GLN A 171 0.13 17.80 -12.38
CA GLN A 171 -0.31 17.93 -10.99
C GLN A 171 -0.75 16.59 -10.40
N ARG A 172 -1.48 15.78 -11.16
CA ARG A 172 -1.90 14.42 -10.72
C ARG A 172 -0.73 13.45 -10.61
N ASN A 173 0.29 13.58 -11.45
CA ASN A 173 1.48 12.76 -11.41
C ASN A 173 2.35 13.06 -10.18
N ARG A 174 2.42 14.35 -9.76
CA ARG A 174 3.10 14.75 -8.52
C ARG A 174 2.27 14.33 -7.30
N ARG A 175 2.55 13.14 -6.80
CA ARG A 175 1.83 12.54 -5.67
C ARG A 175 2.76 11.69 -4.80
N THR A 176 2.37 11.50 -3.58
CA THR A 176 2.91 10.46 -2.71
C THR A 176 1.81 9.45 -2.41
N GLN A 177 2.11 8.18 -2.57
CA GLN A 177 1.19 7.10 -2.27
C GLN A 177 1.61 6.39 -0.98
N ILE A 178 0.67 6.21 -0.06
CA ILE A 178 0.83 5.32 1.09
C ILE A 178 0.12 4.03 0.73
N ILE A 179 0.89 2.96 0.58
CA ILE A 179 0.45 1.65 0.10
C ILE A 179 0.47 0.71 1.29
N ILE A 180 -0.70 0.22 1.68
CA ILE A 180 -0.88 -0.64 2.84
C ILE A 180 -1.17 -2.06 2.33
N THR A 181 -0.24 -2.98 2.60
CA THR A 181 -0.30 -4.37 2.15
C THR A 181 -0.37 -5.32 3.34
N PRO A 182 -1.20 -6.37 3.28
CA PRO A 182 -1.11 -7.45 4.26
C PRO A 182 0.31 -8.01 4.31
N LYS A 183 0.78 -8.41 5.49
CA LYS A 183 2.09 -9.06 5.63
C LYS A 183 2.11 -10.36 4.83
N LEU A 184 3.20 -10.54 4.09
CA LEU A 184 3.38 -11.68 3.21
C LEU A 184 3.59 -12.98 4.00
N ASP A 185 4.02 -12.90 5.25
CA ASP A 185 4.37 -14.05 6.10
C ASP A 185 3.16 -14.99 6.28
N GLU A 186 1.96 -14.47 6.54
CA GLU A 186 0.73 -15.27 6.63
C GLU A 186 0.42 -15.99 5.32
N PHE A 187 0.66 -15.34 4.19
CA PHE A 187 0.45 -15.93 2.87
C PHE A 187 1.48 -17.02 2.54
N MET A 188 2.74 -16.80 2.93
CA MET A 188 3.83 -17.77 2.74
C MET A 188 3.66 -18.98 3.66
N GLU A 189 3.19 -18.81 4.89
CA GLU A 189 2.83 -19.91 5.79
C GLU A 189 1.74 -20.80 5.17
N LEU A 190 0.76 -20.19 4.51
CA LEU A 190 -0.30 -20.92 3.82
C LEU A 190 0.21 -21.74 2.64
N ILE A 191 1.15 -21.19 1.85
CA ILE A 191 1.79 -21.92 0.75
C ILE A 191 2.65 -23.07 1.29
N GLY A 192 3.37 -22.85 2.41
CA GLY A 192 4.19 -23.87 3.05
C GLY A 192 3.41 -25.02 3.71
N GLN A 193 2.08 -24.85 3.92
CA GLN A 193 1.17 -25.88 4.42
C GLN A 193 0.52 -26.68 3.29
N ALA A 194 0.82 -26.39 2.01
CA ALA A 194 0.36 -27.19 0.90
C ALA A 194 0.96 -28.62 1.01
N PRO A 195 0.20 -29.69 0.74
CA PRO A 195 0.70 -31.05 0.76
C PRO A 195 1.91 -31.16 -0.19
N GLU A 196 3.03 -31.71 0.31
CA GLU A 196 4.15 -32.11 -0.55
C GLU A 196 3.69 -33.25 -1.46
N GLU A 197 3.97 -33.19 -2.78
CA GLU A 197 3.62 -34.22 -3.77
C GLU A 197 4.35 -35.55 -3.55
#